data_ca5688154e136f6bb48939a8f001c654
#
_entry.id   ca5688154e136f6bb48939a8f001c654
#
_cell.length_a   1.000
_cell.length_b   1.000
_cell.length_c   1.000
_cell.angle_alpha   90.00
_cell.angle_beta   90.00
_cell.angle_gamma   90.00
#
_symmetry.space_group_name_H-M   'P 1'
#
loop_
_entity.id
_entity.type
_entity.pdbx_description
1 polymer ?
#
loop_
_entity_poly.entity_id
_entity_poly.type
_entity_poly.pdbx_seq_one_letter_code
_entity_poly.pdbx_strand_id
1 'polypeptide(L)'
;IYTIMTMFYLVFLVDVAKLNAVTASAIILGGRIFDALNDPIMGMIVDKTRSKWGKMRPYLLFSPIPVCVSTILLFIAPFQSSAAATVYAACTYVLWGVCFTIQDVPFWGLTSVITPNEKERTQFISNGRLGSTFGGILPALRAPQTAVPTRRRFPRYSRTR
;
A
#
# COMPACT_ATOMS: atom_id res chain seq x y z
N ILE A 1 7.01 -1.60 3.61
CA ILE A 1 5.66 -2.11 3.94
C ILE A 1 4.69 -1.76 2.81
N TYR A 2 4.57 -0.50 2.39
CA TYR A 2 3.63 -0.06 1.34
C TYR A 2 3.76 -0.89 0.05
N THR A 3 4.96 -1.04 -0.51
CA THR A 3 5.22 -1.78 -1.74
C THR A 3 4.80 -3.26 -1.65
N ILE A 4 5.09 -3.89 -0.52
CA ILE A 4 4.72 -5.28 -0.26
C ILE A 4 3.19 -5.41 -0.23
N MET A 5 2.53 -4.53 0.52
CA MET A 5 1.07 -4.53 0.63
C MET A 5 0.39 -4.34 -0.74
N THR A 6 0.89 -3.40 -1.56
CA THR A 6 0.35 -3.16 -2.89
C THR A 6 0.53 -4.38 -3.80
N MET A 7 1.68 -5.05 -3.73
CA MET A 7 1.96 -6.27 -4.52
C MET A 7 1.02 -7.42 -4.13
N PHE A 8 0.89 -7.70 -2.83
CA PHE A 8 -0.03 -8.73 -2.35
C PHE A 8 -1.49 -8.39 -2.63
N TYR A 9 -1.85 -7.10 -2.54
CA TYR A 9 -3.20 -6.66 -2.84
C TYR A 9 -3.56 -6.84 -4.31
N LEU A 10 -2.63 -6.58 -5.23
CA LEU A 10 -2.84 -6.84 -6.65
C LEU A 10 -3.14 -8.33 -6.92
N VAL A 11 -2.35 -9.23 -6.31
CA VAL A 11 -2.57 -10.67 -6.41
C VAL A 11 -3.94 -11.06 -5.82
N PHE A 12 -4.30 -10.51 -4.66
CA PHE A 12 -5.59 -10.74 -4.03
C PHE A 12 -6.76 -10.31 -4.92
N LEU A 13 -6.68 -9.12 -5.55
CA LEU A 13 -7.73 -8.63 -6.44
C LEU A 13 -7.94 -9.53 -7.66
N VAL A 14 -6.87 -10.08 -8.22
CA VAL A 14 -6.93 -10.92 -9.41
C VAL A 14 -7.34 -12.35 -9.06
N ASP A 15 -6.71 -12.95 -8.04
CA ASP A 15 -6.87 -14.37 -7.72
C ASP A 15 -8.08 -14.66 -6.84
N VAL A 16 -8.34 -13.82 -5.84
CA VAL A 16 -9.43 -14.02 -4.86
C VAL A 16 -10.68 -13.26 -5.26
N ALA A 17 -10.58 -11.96 -5.50
CA ALA A 17 -11.72 -11.13 -5.90
C ALA A 17 -12.12 -11.34 -7.36
N LYS A 18 -11.33 -12.11 -8.15
CA LYS A 18 -11.61 -12.45 -9.57
C LYS A 18 -11.83 -11.23 -10.47
N LEU A 19 -11.23 -10.10 -10.11
CA LEU A 19 -11.29 -8.90 -10.93
C LEU A 19 -10.33 -9.02 -12.12
N ASN A 20 -10.68 -8.33 -13.22
CA ASN A 20 -9.77 -8.23 -14.35
C ASN A 20 -8.50 -7.47 -13.93
N ALA A 21 -7.33 -7.96 -14.38
CA ALA A 21 -6.04 -7.34 -14.09
C ALA A 21 -5.97 -5.85 -14.46
N VAL A 22 -6.65 -5.43 -15.52
CA VAL A 22 -6.76 -4.03 -15.93
C VAL A 22 -7.51 -3.21 -14.88
N THR A 23 -8.64 -3.73 -14.39
CA THR A 23 -9.44 -3.07 -13.34
C THR A 23 -8.67 -2.98 -12.03
N ALA A 24 -7.99 -4.06 -11.63
CA ALA A 24 -7.16 -4.09 -10.43
C ALA A 24 -6.01 -3.07 -10.50
N SER A 25 -5.33 -2.98 -11.65
CA SER A 25 -4.27 -1.99 -11.88
C SER A 25 -4.81 -0.56 -11.88
N ALA A 26 -6.00 -0.32 -12.42
CA ALA A 26 -6.64 0.99 -12.42
C ALA A 26 -7.02 1.45 -10.99
N ILE A 27 -7.48 0.54 -10.13
CA ILE A 27 -7.75 0.83 -8.70
C ILE A 27 -6.46 1.28 -8.01
N ILE A 28 -5.37 0.54 -8.20
CA ILE A 28 -4.08 0.86 -7.58
C ILE A 28 -3.54 2.21 -8.10
N LEU A 29 -3.65 2.46 -9.41
CA LEU A 29 -3.23 3.73 -10.00
C LEU A 29 -4.05 4.91 -9.47
N GLY A 30 -5.38 4.76 -9.39
CA GLY A 30 -6.27 5.76 -8.82
C GLY A 30 -5.92 6.09 -7.37
N GLY A 31 -5.63 5.07 -6.55
CA GLY A 31 -5.15 5.26 -5.18
C GLY A 31 -3.83 6.01 -5.12
N ARG A 32 -2.87 5.74 -6.02
CA ARG A 32 -1.60 6.49 -6.09
C ARG A 32 -1.80 7.98 -6.39
N ILE A 33 -2.72 8.31 -7.29
CA ILE A 33 -3.07 9.69 -7.59
C ILE A 33 -3.70 10.35 -6.36
N PHE A 34 -4.59 9.63 -5.68
CA PHE A 34 -5.20 10.10 -4.45
C PHE A 34 -4.17 10.34 -3.34
N ASP A 35 -3.23 9.42 -3.12
CA ASP A 35 -2.15 9.54 -2.14
C ASP A 35 -1.31 10.81 -2.42
N ALA A 36 -0.95 11.07 -3.67
CA ALA A 36 -0.19 12.25 -4.06
C ALA A 36 -0.89 13.58 -3.69
N LEU A 37 -2.21 13.60 -3.64
CA LEU A 37 -3.00 14.75 -3.19
C LEU A 37 -3.18 14.76 -1.67
N ASN A 38 -3.32 13.61 -1.05
CA ASN A 38 -3.58 13.44 0.38
C ASN A 38 -2.34 13.72 1.24
N ASP A 39 -1.15 13.34 0.79
CA ASP A 39 0.10 13.51 1.53
C ASP A 39 0.41 14.97 1.90
N PRO A 40 0.32 15.96 0.98
CA PRO A 40 0.49 17.37 1.33
C PRO A 40 -0.55 17.88 2.33
N ILE A 41 -1.81 17.43 2.19
CA ILE A 41 -2.90 17.81 3.10
C ILE A 41 -2.59 17.30 4.51
N MET A 42 -2.18 16.04 4.62
CA MET A 42 -1.81 15.45 5.90
C MET A 42 -0.59 16.14 6.51
N GLY A 43 0.40 16.51 5.70
CA GLY A 43 1.55 17.30 6.13
C GLY A 43 1.13 18.62 6.78
N MET A 44 0.21 19.36 6.15
CA MET A 44 -0.34 20.61 6.70
C MET A 44 -1.11 20.39 8.02
N ILE A 45 -1.84 19.28 8.14
CA ILE A 45 -2.58 18.92 9.37
C ILE A 45 -1.60 18.65 10.50
N VAL A 46 -0.57 17.86 10.25
CA VAL A 46 0.47 17.53 11.24
C VAL A 46 1.21 18.78 11.69
N ASP A 47 1.55 19.68 10.76
CA ASP A 47 2.25 20.93 11.09
C ASP A 47 1.42 21.89 11.96
N LYS A 48 0.10 21.92 11.77
CA LYS A 48 -0.82 22.71 12.58
C LYS A 48 -1.13 22.09 13.93
N THR A 49 -0.85 20.82 14.11
CA THR A 49 -1.19 20.09 15.34
C THR A 49 -0.31 20.58 16.50
N ARG A 50 -0.97 20.96 17.60
CA ARG A 50 -0.34 21.34 18.87
C ARG A 50 -0.79 20.35 19.94
N SER A 51 0.08 19.40 20.30
CA SER A 51 -0.18 18.42 21.34
C SER A 51 0.83 18.56 22.48
N LYS A 52 0.42 18.18 23.69
CA LYS A 52 1.32 18.11 24.87
C LYS A 52 2.49 17.12 24.64
N TRP A 53 2.34 16.16 23.72
CA TRP A 53 3.36 15.16 23.37
C TRP A 53 4.18 15.53 22.14
N GLY A 54 4.01 16.74 21.62
CA GLY A 54 4.64 17.21 20.37
C GLY A 54 3.73 17.00 19.15
N LYS A 55 4.20 17.45 17.97
CA LYS A 55 3.39 17.46 16.75
C LYS A 55 3.15 16.06 16.16
N MET A 56 4.15 15.18 16.20
CA MET A 56 4.19 13.93 15.42
C MET A 56 3.92 12.68 16.26
N ARG A 57 4.29 12.69 17.55
CA ARG A 57 4.16 11.53 18.44
C ARG A 57 2.74 11.00 18.59
N PRO A 58 1.67 11.82 18.74
CA PRO A 58 0.31 11.29 18.90
C PRO A 58 -0.14 10.51 17.66
N TYR A 59 0.22 10.98 16.46
CA TYR A 59 -0.11 10.27 15.23
C TYR A 59 0.54 8.89 15.17
N LEU A 60 1.84 8.79 15.50
CA LEU A 60 2.56 7.52 15.51
C LEU A 60 2.03 6.54 16.56
N LEU A 61 1.49 7.03 17.67
CA LEU A 61 0.95 6.19 18.72
C LEU A 61 -0.44 5.62 18.37
N PHE A 62 -1.31 6.45 17.76
CA PHE A 62 -2.70 6.08 17.49
C PHE A 62 -2.92 5.51 16.10
N SER A 63 -2.08 5.83 15.10
CA SER A 63 -2.25 5.38 13.71
C SER A 63 -2.15 3.87 13.48
N PRO A 64 -1.42 3.06 14.27
CA PRO A 64 -1.38 1.62 14.03
C PRO A 64 -2.75 0.94 14.11
N ILE A 65 -3.65 1.44 14.95
CA ILE A 65 -5.00 0.85 15.11
C ILE A 65 -5.81 0.99 13.80
N PRO A 66 -6.06 2.21 13.26
CA PRO A 66 -6.80 2.36 12.01
C PRO A 66 -6.10 1.71 10.82
N VAL A 67 -4.75 1.68 10.79
CA VAL A 67 -4.01 0.97 9.74
C VAL A 67 -4.27 -0.53 9.81
N CYS A 68 -4.23 -1.14 10.99
CA CYS A 68 -4.55 -2.57 11.14
C CYS A 68 -5.99 -2.88 10.72
N VAL A 69 -6.97 -2.09 11.17
CA VAL A 69 -8.38 -2.29 10.83
C VAL A 69 -8.60 -2.14 9.32
N SER A 70 -8.07 -1.09 8.70
CA SER A 70 -8.21 -0.87 7.26
C SER A 70 -7.48 -1.94 6.45
N THR A 71 -6.36 -2.48 6.93
CA THR A 71 -5.67 -3.61 6.32
C THR A 71 -6.53 -4.88 6.35
N ILE A 72 -7.20 -5.18 7.45
CA ILE A 72 -8.11 -6.32 7.54
C ILE A 72 -9.26 -6.14 6.54
N LEU A 73 -9.88 -4.96 6.50
CA LEU A 73 -10.95 -4.65 5.55
C LEU A 73 -10.51 -4.78 4.09
N LEU A 74 -9.26 -4.45 3.79
CA LEU A 74 -8.68 -4.52 2.45
C LEU A 74 -8.65 -5.95 1.90
N PHE A 75 -8.43 -6.96 2.76
CA PHE A 75 -8.34 -8.37 2.38
C PHE A 75 -9.65 -9.16 2.59
N ILE A 76 -10.75 -8.49 2.87
CA ILE A 76 -12.08 -9.10 2.88
C ILE A 76 -12.72 -8.91 1.51
N ALA A 77 -13.21 -9.98 0.90
CA ALA A 77 -13.96 -9.95 -0.36
C ALA A 77 -15.41 -10.39 -0.11
N PRO A 78 -16.29 -9.50 0.40
CA PRO A 78 -17.64 -9.88 0.81
C PRO A 78 -18.62 -10.03 -0.35
N PHE A 79 -18.25 -9.58 -1.55
CA PHE A 79 -19.14 -9.53 -2.71
C PHE A 79 -18.71 -10.50 -3.80
N GLN A 80 -19.70 -11.26 -4.33
CA GLN A 80 -19.52 -12.14 -5.49
C GLN A 80 -19.81 -11.43 -6.82
N SER A 81 -20.47 -10.27 -6.80
CA SER A 81 -20.73 -9.45 -7.99
C SER A 81 -19.50 -8.64 -8.37
N SER A 82 -19.07 -8.74 -9.63
CA SER A 82 -17.87 -8.04 -10.15
C SER A 82 -17.95 -6.52 -9.97
N ALA A 83 -19.10 -5.89 -10.15
CA ALA A 83 -19.26 -4.45 -9.99
C ALA A 83 -19.15 -4.02 -8.53
N ALA A 84 -19.86 -4.70 -7.61
CA ALA A 84 -19.81 -4.39 -6.19
C ALA A 84 -18.40 -4.68 -5.60
N ALA A 85 -17.74 -5.74 -6.04
CA ALA A 85 -16.37 -6.05 -5.64
C ALA A 85 -15.38 -4.94 -6.06
N THR A 86 -15.54 -4.38 -7.26
CA THR A 86 -14.70 -3.29 -7.76
C THR A 86 -14.86 -2.02 -6.92
N VAL A 87 -16.10 -1.62 -6.64
CA VAL A 87 -16.38 -0.43 -5.81
C VAL A 87 -15.87 -0.62 -4.39
N TYR A 88 -16.13 -1.78 -3.80
CA TYR A 88 -15.62 -2.10 -2.45
C TYR A 88 -14.10 -2.06 -2.40
N ALA A 89 -13.42 -2.69 -3.36
CA ALA A 89 -11.97 -2.71 -3.46
C ALA A 89 -11.38 -1.30 -3.61
N ALA A 90 -11.99 -0.45 -4.44
CA ALA A 90 -11.55 0.94 -4.61
C ALA A 90 -11.73 1.74 -3.30
N CYS A 91 -12.90 1.66 -2.66
CA CYS A 91 -13.19 2.39 -1.42
C CYS A 91 -12.26 1.95 -0.27
N THR A 92 -12.06 0.64 -0.08
CA THR A 92 -11.19 0.11 0.97
C THR A 92 -9.73 0.43 0.73
N TYR A 93 -9.28 0.46 -0.53
CA TYR A 93 -7.92 0.85 -0.88
C TYR A 93 -7.64 2.33 -0.60
N VAL A 94 -8.56 3.22 -0.95
CA VAL A 94 -8.46 4.65 -0.63
C VAL A 94 -8.49 4.87 0.89
N LEU A 95 -9.40 4.20 1.60
CA LEU A 95 -9.46 4.27 3.06
C LEU A 95 -8.14 3.83 3.71
N TRP A 96 -7.58 2.71 3.23
CA TRP A 96 -6.28 2.22 3.69
C TRP A 96 -5.17 3.22 3.40
N GLY A 97 -5.14 3.83 2.21
CA GLY A 97 -4.19 4.89 1.84
C GLY A 97 -4.24 6.06 2.82
N VAL A 98 -5.44 6.58 3.13
CA VAL A 98 -5.61 7.66 4.12
C VAL A 98 -5.06 7.25 5.49
N CYS A 99 -5.42 6.08 5.99
CA CYS A 99 -4.93 5.58 7.29
C CYS A 99 -3.40 5.42 7.28
N PHE A 100 -2.84 4.94 6.17
CA PHE A 100 -1.40 4.76 6.02
C PHE A 100 -0.66 6.11 5.99
N THR A 101 -1.17 7.11 5.27
CA THR A 101 -0.60 8.45 5.20
C THR A 101 -0.56 9.12 6.58
N ILE A 102 -1.58 8.90 7.43
CA ILE A 102 -1.61 9.39 8.82
C ILE A 102 -0.40 8.88 9.63
N GLN A 103 0.12 7.73 9.30
CA GLN A 103 1.30 7.14 9.94
C GLN A 103 2.60 7.54 9.23
N ASP A 104 2.62 7.49 7.88
CA ASP A 104 3.84 7.63 7.08
C ASP A 104 4.39 9.06 7.11
N VAL A 105 3.53 10.07 6.97
CA VAL A 105 3.93 11.48 6.97
C VAL A 105 4.60 11.89 8.29
N PRO A 106 4.02 11.63 9.50
CA PRO A 106 4.69 11.95 10.75
C PRO A 106 5.95 11.10 11.00
N PHE A 107 6.00 9.87 10.49
CA PHE A 107 7.17 9.00 10.62
C PHE A 107 8.39 9.63 9.92
N TRP A 108 8.23 10.04 8.66
CA TRP A 108 9.30 10.72 7.92
C TRP A 108 9.58 12.12 8.47
N GLY A 109 8.56 12.84 8.92
CA GLY A 109 8.70 14.13 9.59
C GLY A 109 9.52 14.06 10.88
N LEU A 110 9.41 12.96 11.64
CA LEU A 110 10.16 12.78 12.88
C LEU A 110 11.68 12.76 12.64
N THR A 111 12.13 12.22 11.50
CA THR A 111 13.56 12.18 11.14
C THR A 111 14.16 13.58 11.04
N SER A 112 13.37 14.59 10.66
CA SER A 112 13.84 15.97 10.57
C SER A 112 14.00 16.66 11.93
N VAL A 113 13.37 16.13 12.97
CA VAL A 113 13.40 16.70 14.33
C VAL A 113 14.47 16.03 15.21
N ILE A 114 14.80 14.76 14.91
CA ILE A 114 15.77 13.98 15.71
C ILE A 114 17.19 14.49 15.49
N THR A 115 17.53 14.87 14.25
CA THR A 115 18.93 15.25 13.91
C THR A 115 18.96 16.61 13.20
N PRO A 116 19.57 17.64 13.81
CA PRO A 116 19.78 18.95 13.18
C PRO A 116 20.83 18.92 12.07
N ASN A 117 21.66 17.88 12.02
CA ASN A 117 22.74 17.72 11.05
C ASN A 117 22.21 17.05 9.76
N GLU A 118 22.30 17.75 8.63
CA GLU A 118 21.82 17.26 7.33
C GLU A 118 22.48 15.95 6.88
N LYS A 119 23.76 15.76 7.19
CA LYS A 119 24.48 14.53 6.81
C LYS A 119 23.96 13.31 7.56
N GLU A 120 23.76 13.42 8.86
CA GLU A 120 23.21 12.34 9.69
C GLU A 120 21.76 12.03 9.31
N ARG A 121 20.97 13.07 9.03
CA ARG A 121 19.59 12.94 8.55
C ARG A 121 19.52 12.13 7.24
N THR A 122 20.39 12.47 6.27
CA THR A 122 20.46 11.76 4.99
C THR A 122 20.87 10.31 5.17
N GLN A 123 21.85 10.03 6.04
CA GLN A 123 22.26 8.66 6.37
C GLN A 123 21.16 7.87 7.05
N PHE A 124 20.42 8.48 7.97
CA PHE A 124 19.30 7.84 8.65
C PHE A 124 18.18 7.45 7.69
N ILE A 125 17.79 8.36 6.79
CA ILE A 125 16.79 8.12 5.74
C ILE A 125 17.26 7.03 4.77
N SER A 126 18.53 7.07 4.35
CA SER A 126 19.10 6.07 3.44
C SER A 126 19.13 4.68 4.06
N ASN A 127 19.57 4.57 5.31
CA ASN A 127 19.57 3.29 6.03
C ASN A 127 18.16 2.74 6.25
N GLY A 128 17.19 3.61 6.56
CA GLY A 128 15.78 3.22 6.67
C GLY A 128 15.20 2.70 5.34
N ARG A 129 15.55 3.32 4.22
CA ARG A 129 15.15 2.87 2.88
C ARG A 129 15.82 1.55 2.50
N LEU A 130 17.10 1.38 2.79
CA LEU A 130 17.79 0.10 2.57
C LEU A 130 17.15 -1.02 3.38
N GLY A 131 16.86 -0.82 4.66
CA GLY A 131 16.15 -1.78 5.50
C GLY A 131 14.76 -2.13 4.94
N SER A 132 14.02 -1.14 4.44
CA SER A 132 12.72 -1.37 3.80
C SER A 132 12.84 -2.20 2.51
N THR A 133 13.88 -1.97 1.73
CA THR A 133 14.13 -2.71 0.48
C THR A 133 14.47 -4.16 0.78
N PHE A 134 15.39 -4.42 1.70
CA PHE A 134 15.73 -5.79 2.11
C PHE A 134 14.55 -6.53 2.74
N GLY A 135 13.77 -5.84 3.60
CA GLY A 135 12.54 -6.39 4.16
C GLY A 135 11.47 -6.71 3.10
N GLY A 136 11.49 -6.02 1.95
CA GLY A 136 10.60 -6.27 0.82
C GLY A 136 11.02 -7.46 -0.05
N ILE A 137 12.31 -7.71 -0.18
CA ILE A 137 12.84 -8.81 -1.01
C ILE A 137 12.53 -10.17 -0.39
N LEU A 138 12.65 -10.32 0.94
CA LEU A 138 12.43 -11.59 1.62
C LEU A 138 11.03 -12.21 1.38
N PRO A 139 9.91 -11.48 1.53
CA PRO A 139 8.59 -12.00 1.20
C PRO A 139 8.42 -12.27 -0.31
N ALA A 140 9.02 -11.42 -1.17
CA ALA A 140 8.93 -11.59 -2.61
C ALA A 140 9.63 -12.87 -3.09
N LEU A 141 10.73 -13.26 -2.47
CA LEU A 141 11.42 -14.52 -2.74
C LEU A 141 10.64 -15.74 -2.23
N ARG A 142 9.85 -15.58 -1.16
CA ARG A 142 9.01 -16.63 -0.59
C ARG A 142 7.61 -16.71 -1.18
N ALA A 143 7.17 -15.70 -1.91
CA ALA A 143 5.90 -15.76 -2.61
C ALA A 143 5.93 -16.99 -3.53
N PRO A 144 4.99 -17.96 -3.36
CA PRO A 144 4.99 -19.16 -4.18
C PRO A 144 4.87 -18.75 -5.64
N GLN A 145 5.75 -19.27 -6.49
CA GLN A 145 5.73 -19.03 -7.94
C GLN A 145 4.49 -19.67 -8.62
N THR A 146 3.48 -20.05 -7.86
CA THR A 146 2.22 -20.62 -8.29
C THR A 146 1.33 -19.64 -9.07
N ALA A 147 1.69 -18.36 -9.11
CA ALA A 147 0.98 -17.34 -9.90
C ALA A 147 1.49 -17.21 -11.36
N VAL A 148 2.38 -18.09 -11.81
CA VAL A 148 2.63 -18.19 -13.26
C VAL A 148 1.47 -18.97 -13.85
N PRO A 149 0.54 -18.34 -14.59
CA PRO A 149 -0.53 -19.06 -15.25
C PRO A 149 0.11 -20.06 -16.18
N THR A 150 -0.07 -21.35 -15.86
CA THR A 150 0.33 -22.45 -16.72
C THR A 150 -0.17 -22.10 -18.12
N ARG A 151 0.76 -21.85 -19.02
CA ARG A 151 0.56 -21.53 -20.42
C ARG A 151 -0.63 -22.34 -20.91
N ARG A 152 -1.79 -21.70 -21.12
CA ARG A 152 -2.93 -22.35 -21.77
C ARG A 152 -2.40 -22.89 -23.08
N ARG A 153 -2.30 -24.23 -23.18
CA ARG A 153 -2.04 -24.89 -24.46
C ARG A 153 -3.11 -24.38 -25.42
N PHE A 154 -2.72 -23.56 -26.37
CA PHE A 154 -3.56 -23.24 -27.49
C PHE A 154 -3.97 -24.59 -28.14
N PRO A 155 -5.25 -24.87 -28.34
CA PRO A 155 -5.65 -26.06 -29.07
C PRO A 155 -5.00 -25.98 -30.44
N ARG A 156 -4.25 -27.00 -30.79
CA ARG A 156 -3.71 -27.20 -32.14
C ARG A 156 -4.89 -27.18 -33.09
N TYR A 157 -5.01 -26.12 -33.86
CA TYR A 157 -5.92 -26.09 -34.99
C TYR A 157 -5.46 -27.17 -35.98
N SER A 158 -6.14 -28.33 -36.00
CA SER A 158 -5.89 -29.36 -37.00
C SER A 158 -6.38 -28.84 -38.33
N ARG A 159 -5.44 -28.53 -39.21
CA ARG A 159 -5.67 -28.25 -40.63
C ARG A 159 -6.16 -29.59 -41.25
N THR A 160 -7.43 -29.78 -41.39
CA THR A 160 -8.01 -30.79 -42.28
C THR A 160 -7.99 -30.24 -43.69
N ARG A 161 -7.38 -31.00 -44.58
CA ARG A 161 -7.41 -30.81 -46.06
C ARG A 161 -8.80 -31.08 -46.59
#